data_1cf5dff7fc792258d5f30e3f2bd047ee
#
_entry.id   1cf5dff7fc792258d5f30e3f2bd047ee
#
_cell.length_a   1.000
_cell.length_b   1.000
_cell.length_c   1.000
_cell.angle_alpha   90.00
_cell.angle_beta   90.00
_cell.angle_gamma   90.00
#
_symmetry.space_group_name_H-M   'P 1'
#
loop_
_entity.id
_entity.type
_entity.pdbx_description
1 polymer ?
#
loop_
_entity_poly.entity_id
_entity_poly.type
_entity_poly.pdbx_seq_one_letter_code
_entity_poly.pdbx_strand_id
1 'polypeptide(L)'
;MTKQMPASLSDIEIMDILQSMKNDELDIQAQDIIRQGGKAGRQESHKQALVALHESFEEKFVEAVTLALNLNEAQAKKIRYKKDRIRILKAKGIDYMDIDGAETAQVLSQVAQAILREDAVVTHDLHNIFPFWKEGWPMVQFDNAFNILNDDIRIHYQATLDALLSA
;
A
#
# COMPACT_ATOMS: atom_id res chain seq x y z
N MET A 1 -6.79 -4.90 -30.58
CA MET A 1 -7.47 -5.11 -30.10
C MET A 1 -7.52 -4.91 -29.17
N THR A 2 -7.60 -4.67 -28.95
CA THR A 2 -7.77 -4.43 -27.93
C THR A 2 -7.93 -5.34 -27.18
N LYS A 3 -7.33 -5.39 -26.42
CA LYS A 3 -7.42 -6.15 -25.56
C LYS A 3 -8.72 -6.22 -25.21
N GLN A 4 -9.18 -7.04 -25.33
CA GLN A 4 -10.36 -7.26 -25.08
C GLN A 4 -10.57 -7.46 -23.79
N MET A 5 -11.05 -6.73 -23.16
CA MET A 5 -11.43 -6.99 -21.94
C MET A 5 -12.36 -8.00 -22.04
N PRO A 6 -12.29 -8.87 -21.25
CA PRO A 6 -13.18 -9.89 -21.20
C PRO A 6 -14.44 -9.15 -21.09
N ALA A 7 -15.37 -9.65 -21.65
CA ALA A 7 -16.61 -9.10 -21.60
C ALA A 7 -16.69 -8.37 -20.34
N SER A 8 -17.17 -7.23 -20.35
CA SER A 8 -17.29 -6.46 -19.18
C SER A 8 -17.89 -7.28 -18.09
N LEU A 9 -17.25 -7.28 -16.96
CA LEU A 9 -17.82 -7.93 -15.81
C LEU A 9 -19.06 -7.17 -15.38
N SER A 10 -20.06 -7.89 -14.92
CA SER A 10 -21.25 -7.26 -14.37
C SER A 10 -20.90 -6.63 -13.03
N ASP A 11 -21.72 -5.71 -12.58
CA ASP A 11 -21.54 -5.07 -11.29
C ASP A 11 -21.50 -6.13 -10.16
N ILE A 12 -22.32 -7.16 -10.27
CA ILE A 12 -22.35 -8.22 -9.26
C ILE A 12 -21.03 -8.98 -9.25
N GLU A 13 -20.47 -9.27 -10.43
CA GLU A 13 -19.19 -9.96 -10.52
C GLU A 13 -18.06 -9.13 -9.92
N ILE A 14 -18.06 -7.82 -10.19
CA ILE A 14 -17.07 -6.92 -9.63
C ILE A 14 -17.20 -6.89 -8.11
N MET A 15 -18.41 -6.77 -7.59
CA MET A 15 -18.62 -6.77 -6.13
C MET A 15 -18.15 -8.07 -5.50
N ASP A 16 -18.39 -9.21 -6.16
CA ASP A 16 -17.95 -10.50 -5.65
C ASP A 16 -16.44 -10.58 -5.58
N ILE A 17 -15.75 -10.07 -6.60
CA ILE A 17 -14.29 -10.06 -6.62
C ILE A 17 -13.76 -9.15 -5.50
N LEU A 18 -14.32 -7.96 -5.35
CA LEU A 18 -13.89 -7.03 -4.30
C LEU A 18 -14.12 -7.64 -2.91
N GLN A 19 -15.25 -8.31 -2.70
CA GLN A 19 -15.51 -8.99 -1.44
C GLN A 19 -14.48 -10.08 -1.18
N SER A 20 -14.14 -10.83 -2.22
CA SER A 20 -13.12 -11.87 -2.11
C SER A 20 -11.77 -11.27 -1.74
N MET A 21 -11.44 -10.11 -2.28
CA MET A 21 -10.16 -9.44 -1.99
C MET A 21 -10.05 -9.05 -0.52
N LYS A 22 -11.15 -8.92 0.20
CA LYS A 22 -11.10 -8.64 1.63
C LYS A 22 -10.44 -9.75 2.43
N ASN A 23 -10.32 -10.93 1.86
CA ASN A 23 -9.63 -12.05 2.50
C ASN A 23 -8.16 -12.13 2.11
N ASP A 24 -7.67 -11.25 1.24
CA ASP A 24 -6.27 -11.25 0.85
C ASP A 24 -5.39 -10.84 2.01
N GLU A 25 -4.26 -11.52 2.14
CA GLU A 25 -3.27 -11.15 3.14
C GLU A 25 -2.15 -10.41 2.44
N LEU A 26 -2.00 -9.14 2.76
CA LEU A 26 -1.00 -8.28 2.10
C LEU A 26 0.42 -8.62 2.48
N ASP A 27 0.61 -9.24 3.64
CA ASP A 27 1.94 -9.38 4.22
C ASP A 27 2.57 -10.76 4.06
N ILE A 28 2.03 -11.61 3.17
CA ILE A 28 2.57 -12.97 2.99
C ILE A 28 4.05 -12.92 2.61
N GLN A 29 4.37 -12.15 1.59
CA GLN A 29 5.75 -12.05 1.10
C GLN A 29 6.66 -11.42 2.15
N ALA A 30 6.18 -10.38 2.81
CA ALA A 30 6.94 -9.72 3.85
C ALA A 30 7.24 -10.66 5.01
N GLN A 31 6.25 -11.45 5.43
CA GLN A 31 6.45 -12.40 6.54
C GLN A 31 7.42 -13.52 6.14
N ASP A 32 7.42 -13.94 4.88
CA ASP A 32 8.40 -14.92 4.41
C ASP A 32 9.83 -14.38 4.52
N ILE A 33 10.02 -13.12 4.16
CA ILE A 33 11.33 -12.47 4.27
C ILE A 33 11.78 -12.43 5.72
N ILE A 34 10.86 -12.07 6.62
CA ILE A 34 11.17 -11.99 8.05
C ILE A 34 11.55 -13.36 8.58
N ARG A 35 10.81 -14.41 8.22
CA ARG A 35 11.10 -15.76 8.68
C ARG A 35 12.48 -16.22 8.25
N GLN A 36 12.86 -15.92 7.00
CA GLN A 36 14.14 -16.33 6.46
C GLN A 36 15.31 -15.62 7.13
N GLY A 37 15.09 -14.42 7.66
CA GLY A 37 16.15 -13.65 8.30
C GLY A 37 16.58 -14.17 9.66
N GLY A 38 15.68 -14.85 10.37
CA GLY A 38 15.96 -15.36 11.70
C GLY A 38 16.27 -14.25 12.69
N LYS A 39 16.76 -14.65 13.88
CA LYS A 39 17.04 -13.67 14.93
C LYS A 39 18.21 -12.77 14.58
N ALA A 40 19.27 -13.33 14.01
CA ALA A 40 20.47 -12.56 13.71
C ALA A 40 20.21 -11.52 12.62
N GLY A 41 19.34 -11.82 11.68
CA GLY A 41 18.98 -10.90 10.59
C GLY A 41 17.71 -10.13 10.82
N ARG A 42 17.26 -10.01 12.06
CA ARG A 42 15.94 -9.44 12.36
C ARG A 42 15.74 -8.04 11.78
N GLN A 43 16.68 -7.14 12.02
CA GLN A 43 16.51 -5.76 11.54
C GLN A 43 16.60 -5.68 10.02
N GLU A 44 17.57 -6.40 9.44
CA GLU A 44 17.71 -6.37 7.98
C GLU A 44 16.49 -6.99 7.30
N SER A 45 15.97 -8.11 7.82
CA SER A 45 14.81 -8.74 7.19
C SER A 45 13.56 -7.88 7.32
N HIS A 46 13.38 -7.20 8.46
CA HIS A 46 12.24 -6.31 8.61
C HIS A 46 12.36 -5.08 7.70
N LYS A 47 13.59 -4.61 7.46
CA LYS A 47 13.81 -3.55 6.51
C LYS A 47 13.37 -3.98 5.11
N GLN A 48 13.79 -5.16 4.67
CA GLN A 48 13.38 -5.66 3.37
C GLN A 48 11.88 -5.96 3.32
N ALA A 49 11.32 -6.40 4.43
CA ALA A 49 9.88 -6.68 4.51
C ALA A 49 9.04 -5.41 4.34
N LEU A 50 9.54 -4.26 4.80
CA LEU A 50 8.83 -3.00 4.60
C LEU A 50 8.70 -2.67 3.11
N VAL A 51 9.76 -2.90 2.35
CA VAL A 51 9.72 -2.68 0.90
C VAL A 51 8.73 -3.63 0.25
N ALA A 52 8.78 -4.92 0.63
CA ALA A 52 7.87 -5.91 0.07
C ALA A 52 6.41 -5.63 0.43
N LEU A 53 6.17 -5.15 1.64
CA LEU A 53 4.81 -4.80 2.08
C LEU A 53 4.25 -3.66 1.23
N HIS A 54 5.08 -2.65 0.97
CA HIS A 54 4.66 -1.54 0.12
C HIS A 54 4.29 -2.03 -1.28
N GLU A 55 5.13 -2.88 -1.87
CA GLU A 55 4.86 -3.38 -3.22
C GLU A 55 3.57 -4.21 -3.25
N SER A 56 3.37 -5.06 -2.26
CA SER A 56 2.18 -5.90 -2.20
C SER A 56 0.92 -5.06 -2.05
N PHE A 57 0.98 -4.03 -1.20
CA PHE A 57 -0.16 -3.14 -1.03
C PHE A 57 -0.48 -2.40 -2.33
N GLU A 58 0.55 -1.83 -2.98
CA GLU A 58 0.32 -1.05 -4.20
C GLU A 58 -0.28 -1.91 -5.30
N GLU A 59 0.21 -3.13 -5.47
CA GLU A 59 -0.34 -4.03 -6.46
C GLU A 59 -1.83 -4.30 -6.22
N LYS A 60 -2.17 -4.62 -4.99
CA LYS A 60 -3.56 -4.93 -4.65
C LYS A 60 -4.45 -3.70 -4.72
N PHE A 61 -3.94 -2.57 -4.30
CA PHE A 61 -4.68 -1.32 -4.36
C PHE A 61 -5.02 -0.97 -5.82
N VAL A 62 -4.03 -1.02 -6.69
CA VAL A 62 -4.23 -0.70 -8.10
C VAL A 62 -5.20 -1.68 -8.74
N GLU A 63 -5.07 -2.96 -8.42
CA GLU A 63 -5.97 -3.98 -8.94
C GLU A 63 -7.42 -3.70 -8.53
N ALA A 64 -7.64 -3.43 -7.25
CA ALA A 64 -9.00 -3.21 -6.73
C ALA A 64 -9.63 -1.96 -7.33
N VAL A 65 -8.88 -0.86 -7.37
CA VAL A 65 -9.41 0.41 -7.86
C VAL A 65 -9.65 0.35 -9.36
N THR A 66 -8.73 -0.28 -10.10
CA THR A 66 -8.90 -0.44 -11.54
C THR A 66 -10.16 -1.23 -11.86
N LEU A 67 -10.38 -2.30 -11.12
CA LEU A 67 -11.55 -3.14 -11.32
C LEU A 67 -12.84 -2.39 -10.96
N ALA A 68 -12.86 -1.76 -9.79
CA ALA A 68 -14.08 -1.13 -9.29
C ALA A 68 -14.48 0.12 -10.08
N LEU A 69 -13.50 0.89 -10.53
CA LEU A 69 -13.76 2.19 -11.16
C LEU A 69 -13.49 2.16 -12.66
N ASN A 70 -13.20 0.99 -13.19
CA ASN A 70 -12.94 0.80 -14.62
C ASN A 70 -11.89 1.78 -15.14
N LEU A 71 -10.75 1.83 -14.49
CA LEU A 71 -9.67 2.73 -14.89
C LEU A 71 -9.02 2.23 -16.18
N ASN A 72 -8.63 3.17 -17.04
CA ASN A 72 -7.86 2.82 -18.22
C ASN A 72 -6.39 2.64 -17.80
N GLU A 73 -5.57 2.19 -18.75
CA GLU A 73 -4.17 1.89 -18.48
C GLU A 73 -3.39 3.09 -17.96
N ALA A 74 -3.64 4.26 -18.53
CA ALA A 74 -2.95 5.48 -18.11
C ALA A 74 -3.34 5.86 -16.68
N GLN A 75 -4.63 5.74 -16.35
CA GLN A 75 -5.09 6.04 -14.99
C GLN A 75 -4.52 5.05 -13.99
N ALA A 76 -4.49 3.75 -14.35
CA ALA A 76 -3.96 2.72 -13.48
C ALA A 76 -2.48 2.96 -13.16
N LYS A 77 -1.71 3.47 -14.11
CA LYS A 77 -0.31 3.81 -13.86
C LYS A 77 -0.18 5.02 -12.94
N LYS A 78 -0.99 6.04 -13.17
CA LYS A 78 -0.89 7.29 -12.41
C LYS A 78 -1.37 7.15 -10.98
N ILE A 79 -2.27 6.21 -10.72
CA ILE A 79 -2.90 6.13 -9.40
C ILE A 79 -1.92 5.73 -8.30
N ARG A 80 -0.72 5.31 -8.67
CA ARG A 80 0.33 5.03 -7.69
C ARG A 80 0.90 6.30 -7.06
N TYR A 81 0.69 7.46 -7.69
CA TYR A 81 1.22 8.72 -7.19
C TYR A 81 0.15 9.44 -6.38
N LYS A 82 0.53 9.98 -5.22
CA LYS A 82 -0.43 10.54 -4.27
C LYS A 82 -1.38 11.56 -4.89
N LYS A 83 -0.83 12.55 -5.60
CA LYS A 83 -1.66 13.60 -6.15
C LYS A 83 -2.65 13.05 -7.17
N ASP A 84 -2.19 12.18 -8.03
CA ASP A 84 -3.04 11.56 -9.04
C ASP A 84 -4.06 10.64 -8.41
N ARG A 85 -3.66 9.92 -7.36
CA ARG A 85 -4.59 9.04 -6.62
C ARG A 85 -5.75 9.84 -6.07
N ILE A 86 -5.45 10.94 -5.40
CA ILE A 86 -6.48 11.79 -4.83
C ILE A 86 -7.39 12.33 -5.92
N ARG A 87 -6.81 12.82 -7.02
CA ARG A 87 -7.55 13.41 -8.12
C ARG A 87 -8.44 12.41 -8.84
N ILE A 88 -7.88 11.25 -9.17
CA ILE A 88 -8.62 10.22 -9.91
C ILE A 88 -9.79 9.69 -9.07
N LEU A 89 -9.54 9.42 -7.79
CA LEU A 89 -10.60 8.91 -6.93
C LEU A 89 -11.67 9.96 -6.68
N LYS A 90 -11.28 11.23 -6.56
CA LYS A 90 -12.25 12.29 -6.38
C LYS A 90 -13.18 12.41 -7.58
N ALA A 91 -12.63 12.25 -8.77
CA ALA A 91 -13.44 12.28 -10.00
C ALA A 91 -14.46 11.15 -10.03
N LYS A 92 -14.22 10.08 -9.28
CA LYS A 92 -15.15 8.95 -9.17
C LYS A 92 -16.01 9.02 -7.92
N GLY A 93 -15.98 10.15 -7.20
CA GLY A 93 -16.82 10.34 -6.03
C GLY A 93 -16.24 9.84 -4.72
N ILE A 94 -14.95 9.51 -4.68
CA ILE A 94 -14.30 8.99 -3.49
C ILE A 94 -13.24 9.98 -3.01
N ASP A 95 -13.36 10.42 -1.75
CA ASP A 95 -12.35 11.26 -1.13
C ASP A 95 -11.33 10.35 -0.48
N TYR A 96 -10.21 10.13 -1.16
CA TYR A 96 -9.22 9.15 -0.71
C TYR A 96 -8.69 9.43 0.69
N MET A 97 -8.45 10.71 1.01
CA MET A 97 -7.85 11.04 2.31
C MET A 97 -8.81 10.85 3.48
N ASP A 98 -10.12 10.66 3.20
CA ASP A 98 -11.09 10.35 4.24
C ASP A 98 -11.17 8.84 4.51
N ILE A 99 -10.51 8.01 3.71
CA ILE A 99 -10.49 6.57 3.96
C ILE A 99 -9.54 6.29 5.11
N ASP A 100 -9.99 5.51 6.09
CA ASP A 100 -9.15 5.18 7.25
C ASP A 100 -7.79 4.65 6.81
N GLY A 101 -6.75 5.17 7.39
CA GLY A 101 -5.39 4.71 7.12
C GLY A 101 -4.75 5.26 5.86
N ALA A 102 -5.38 6.20 5.17
CA ALA A 102 -4.81 6.75 3.95
C ALA A 102 -3.41 7.34 4.17
N GLU A 103 -3.17 7.93 5.35
CA GLU A 103 -1.86 8.47 5.66
C GLU A 103 -0.81 7.37 5.76
N THR A 104 -1.21 6.17 6.20
CA THR A 104 -0.28 5.05 6.30
C THR A 104 0.26 4.65 4.93
N ALA A 105 -0.58 4.69 3.90
CA ALA A 105 -0.12 4.38 2.55
C ALA A 105 0.97 5.36 2.11
N GLN A 106 0.81 6.63 2.45
CA GLN A 106 1.81 7.65 2.14
C GLN A 106 3.10 7.42 2.91
N VAL A 107 2.99 7.14 4.21
CA VAL A 107 4.16 6.88 5.05
C VAL A 107 4.90 5.64 4.55
N LEU A 108 4.18 4.56 4.25
CA LEU A 108 4.81 3.32 3.79
C LEU A 108 5.56 3.55 2.47
N SER A 109 4.97 4.33 1.56
CA SER A 109 5.63 4.69 0.31
C SER A 109 6.93 5.44 0.57
N GLN A 110 6.90 6.42 1.47
CA GLN A 110 8.08 7.20 1.81
C GLN A 110 9.15 6.37 2.50
N VAL A 111 8.74 5.42 3.34
CA VAL A 111 9.67 4.50 3.99
C VAL A 111 10.36 3.62 2.95
N ALA A 112 9.60 3.05 2.03
CA ALA A 112 10.18 2.20 0.99
C ALA A 112 11.17 2.98 0.14
N GLN A 113 10.84 4.22 -0.23
CA GLN A 113 11.73 5.06 -1.02
C GLN A 113 13.01 5.41 -0.25
N ALA A 114 12.89 5.71 1.04
CA ALA A 114 14.07 6.02 1.85
C ALA A 114 15.00 4.82 1.95
N ILE A 115 14.43 3.61 2.10
CA ILE A 115 15.23 2.39 2.16
C ILE A 115 15.94 2.14 0.83
N LEU A 116 15.23 2.32 -0.27
CA LEU A 116 15.76 1.99 -1.60
C LEU A 116 16.67 3.06 -2.17
N ARG A 117 16.46 4.33 -1.83
CA ARG A 117 17.13 5.43 -2.52
C ARG A 117 17.88 6.40 -1.63
N GLU A 118 17.65 6.36 -0.32
CA GLU A 118 18.27 7.31 0.62
C GLU A 118 19.08 6.58 1.67
N ASP A 119 19.58 5.40 1.36
CA ASP A 119 20.42 4.60 2.26
C ASP A 119 19.77 4.35 3.62
N ALA A 120 18.45 4.27 3.65
CA ALA A 120 17.67 4.05 4.89
C ALA A 120 17.98 5.12 5.94
N VAL A 121 18.13 6.37 5.51
CA VAL A 121 18.26 7.53 6.40
C VAL A 121 16.88 8.18 6.50
N VAL A 122 16.54 8.64 7.71
CA VAL A 122 15.24 9.26 7.95
C VAL A 122 15.17 10.59 7.20
N THR A 123 14.20 10.73 6.31
CA THR A 123 14.00 11.95 5.54
C THR A 123 13.20 12.96 6.34
N HIS A 124 13.11 14.19 5.83
CA HIS A 124 12.31 15.22 6.48
C HIS A 124 10.86 14.77 6.68
N ASP A 125 10.26 14.16 5.67
CA ASP A 125 8.86 13.73 5.75
C ASP A 125 8.64 12.61 6.77
N LEU A 126 9.69 11.85 7.09
CA LEU A 126 9.58 10.76 8.06
C LEU A 126 10.02 11.14 9.46
N HIS A 127 10.47 12.39 9.65
CA HIS A 127 10.89 12.85 10.97
C HIS A 127 9.75 12.73 11.98
N ASN A 128 10.01 12.04 13.09
CA ASN A 128 9.04 11.85 14.16
C ASN A 128 7.77 11.06 13.79
N ILE A 129 7.76 10.38 12.66
CA ILE A 129 6.67 9.45 12.35
C ILE A 129 6.62 8.39 13.46
N PHE A 130 7.80 7.95 13.90
CA PHE A 130 7.93 7.17 15.13
C PHE A 130 8.87 7.92 16.05
N PRO A 131 8.72 7.76 17.38
CA PRO A 131 9.62 8.47 18.32
C PRO A 131 11.09 8.17 18.11
N PHE A 132 11.40 6.99 17.53
CA PHE A 132 12.78 6.55 17.33
C PHE A 132 13.36 6.96 15.99
N TRP A 133 12.63 7.71 15.15
CA TRP A 133 13.13 8.18 13.84
C TRP A 133 13.32 9.68 13.84
N LYS A 134 14.56 10.13 13.60
CA LYS A 134 14.91 11.55 13.56
C LYS A 134 15.58 11.87 12.23
N GLU A 135 15.21 12.96 11.63
CA GLU A 135 15.71 13.38 10.32
C GLU A 135 17.23 13.37 10.28
N GLY A 136 17.79 12.80 9.23
CA GLY A 136 19.23 12.76 9.00
C GLY A 136 19.95 11.64 9.72
N TRP A 137 19.26 10.90 10.60
CA TRP A 137 19.85 9.77 11.29
C TRP A 137 19.45 8.48 10.60
N PRO A 138 20.25 7.41 10.74
CA PRO A 138 19.86 6.13 10.17
C PRO A 138 18.53 5.65 10.76
N MET A 139 17.73 5.00 9.92
CA MET A 139 16.53 4.35 10.41
C MET A 139 16.93 3.21 11.33
N VAL A 140 16.17 3.05 12.42
CA VAL A 140 16.40 2.00 13.41
C VAL A 140 15.07 1.34 13.73
N GLN A 141 15.13 0.21 14.44
CA GLN A 141 13.93 -0.51 14.90
C GLN A 141 12.98 -0.83 13.75
N PHE A 142 13.53 -1.42 12.70
CA PHE A 142 12.71 -1.82 11.56
C PHE A 142 11.62 -2.81 11.93
N ASP A 143 11.86 -3.64 12.95
CA ASP A 143 10.87 -4.60 13.41
C ASP A 143 9.65 -3.89 14.01
N ASN A 144 9.87 -2.89 14.86
CA ASN A 144 8.77 -2.14 15.44
C ASN A 144 8.03 -1.33 14.38
N ALA A 145 8.77 -0.68 13.47
CA ALA A 145 8.17 0.09 12.39
C ALA A 145 7.32 -0.82 11.50
N PHE A 146 7.84 -2.01 11.18
CA PHE A 146 7.10 -2.96 10.34
C PHE A 146 5.79 -3.38 11.02
N ASN A 147 5.85 -3.72 12.29
CA ASN A 147 4.65 -4.19 12.99
C ASN A 147 3.54 -3.13 12.99
N ILE A 148 3.91 -1.88 13.23
CA ILE A 148 2.93 -0.79 13.24
C ILE A 148 2.38 -0.55 11.83
N LEU A 149 3.25 -0.44 10.85
CA LEU A 149 2.82 -0.13 9.49
C LEU A 149 2.05 -1.29 8.86
N ASN A 150 2.42 -2.53 9.18
CA ASN A 150 1.71 -3.70 8.68
C ASN A 150 0.26 -3.73 9.19
N ASP A 151 0.06 -3.48 10.47
CA ASP A 151 -1.29 -3.44 11.02
C ASP A 151 -2.11 -2.33 10.37
N ASP A 152 -1.53 -1.15 10.26
CA ASP A 152 -2.25 0.01 9.76
C ASP A 152 -2.55 -0.09 8.27
N ILE A 153 -1.62 -0.64 7.46
CA ILE A 153 -1.87 -0.74 6.02
C ILE A 153 -2.95 -1.77 5.72
N ARG A 154 -3.03 -2.83 6.53
CA ARG A 154 -4.09 -3.81 6.35
C ARG A 154 -5.46 -3.22 6.66
N ILE A 155 -5.53 -2.37 7.69
CA ILE A 155 -6.77 -1.65 7.99
C ILE A 155 -7.14 -0.74 6.82
N HIS A 156 -6.15 -0.03 6.28
CA HIS A 156 -6.39 0.85 5.14
C HIS A 156 -6.90 0.10 3.91
N TYR A 157 -6.32 -1.07 3.64
CA TYR A 157 -6.74 -1.88 2.51
C TYR A 157 -8.21 -2.31 2.66
N GLN A 158 -8.58 -2.76 3.85
CA GLN A 158 -9.97 -3.15 4.11
C GLN A 158 -10.92 -1.96 3.97
N ALA A 159 -10.53 -0.80 4.50
CA ALA A 159 -11.33 0.40 4.39
C ALA A 159 -11.49 0.86 2.94
N THR A 160 -10.44 0.69 2.15
CA THR A 160 -10.48 1.01 0.72
C THR A 160 -11.48 0.11 -0.01
N LEU A 161 -11.43 -1.19 0.25
CA LEU A 161 -12.38 -2.11 -0.36
C LEU A 161 -13.82 -1.78 0.04
N ASP A 162 -14.04 -1.43 1.30
CA ASP A 162 -15.37 -1.02 1.75
C ASP A 162 -15.84 0.24 1.04
N ALA A 163 -14.94 1.22 0.83
CA ALA A 163 -15.29 2.44 0.12
C ALA A 163 -15.66 2.14 -1.34
N LEU A 164 -14.93 1.22 -1.97
CA LEU A 164 -15.20 0.83 -3.35
C LEU A 164 -16.53 0.08 -3.47
N LEU A 165 -16.84 -0.75 -2.49
CA LEU A 165 -18.09 -1.51 -2.48
C LEU A 165 -19.30 -0.61 -2.25
N SER A 166 -19.09 0.54 -1.61
CA SER A 166 -20.17 1.49 -1.32
C SER A 166 -20.36 2.53 -2.41
N ALA A 167 -19.43 2.63 -3.33
CA ALA A 167 -19.44 3.68 -4.34
C ALA A 167 -20.46 3.42 -5.45
#